data_8ac3329d4c7d7526357da3cb11874855
#
_entry.id   8ac3329d4c7d7526357da3cb11874855
#
_cell.length_a   1.000
_cell.length_b   1.000
_cell.length_c   1.000
_cell.angle_alpha   90.00
_cell.angle_beta   90.00
_cell.angle_gamma   90.00
#
_symmetry.space_group_name_H-M   'P 1'
#
loop_
_entity.id
_entity.type
_entity.pdbx_description
1 polymer ?
#
loop_
_entity_poly.entity_id
_entity_poly.type
_entity_poly.pdbx_seq_one_letter_code
_entity_poly.pdbx_strand_id
1 'polypeptide(L)'
;MEELQRRGVRPRRLVATGLRVYTLELGGRNQRSVVAKDSLNFFGCALSKLPAMFGLDGVPEKPFFPYNYIRAENMDVVHVGLPPAVDYDPDRMRPAERDAFQRWHAEEQQRRPNRLFVLRRELLRYCANDVRILRRACLRFRHVVGELSGGVEPFLAASTIAGLALVIYRQRHLPRDLMVHTPEGGFLRGRRASAASRHFFALLERLRPQWRGRLRTARWSIGEACVEDDGYRLDALLYRPVPLRPLVIEFNGCFFHGKEGE
;
A
#
# COMPACT_ATOMS: atom_id res chain seq x y z
N MET A 1 -7.46 0.85 18.14
CA MET A 1 -8.59 1.80 18.17
C MET A 1 -9.40 1.66 19.47
N GLU A 2 -9.77 0.46 19.86
CA GLU A 2 -10.55 0.21 21.11
C GLU A 2 -9.89 0.79 22.37
N GLU A 3 -8.56 0.70 22.49
CA GLU A 3 -7.84 1.24 23.65
C GLU A 3 -7.88 2.78 23.67
N LEU A 4 -7.78 3.43 22.52
CA LEU A 4 -7.94 4.89 22.43
C LEU A 4 -9.35 5.32 22.82
N GLN A 5 -10.36 4.55 22.39
CA GLN A 5 -11.77 4.82 22.76
C GLN A 5 -12.00 4.60 24.24
N ARG A 6 -11.45 3.53 24.84
CA ARG A 6 -11.52 3.26 26.29
C ARG A 6 -10.90 4.42 27.10
N ARG A 7 -9.82 5.02 26.60
CA ARG A 7 -9.15 6.18 27.23
C ARG A 7 -9.78 7.52 26.87
N GLY A 8 -10.90 7.55 26.14
CA GLY A 8 -11.57 8.79 25.71
C GLY A 8 -10.78 9.61 24.69
N VAL A 9 -9.73 9.06 24.08
CA VAL A 9 -8.90 9.75 23.10
C VAL A 9 -9.52 9.61 21.72
N ARG A 10 -10.02 10.72 21.17
CA ARG A 10 -10.56 10.76 19.79
C ARG A 10 -9.47 11.21 18.82
N PRO A 11 -9.22 10.44 17.73
CA PRO A 11 -8.33 10.89 16.69
C PRO A 11 -8.83 12.19 16.05
N ARG A 12 -7.94 13.16 15.84
CA ARG A 12 -8.23 14.36 15.07
C ARG A 12 -8.39 14.05 13.59
N ARG A 13 -7.59 13.12 13.09
CA ARG A 13 -7.61 12.66 11.71
C ARG A 13 -7.28 11.17 11.66
N LEU A 14 -8.06 10.41 10.91
CA LEU A 14 -7.79 9.02 10.58
C LEU A 14 -7.94 8.86 9.07
N VAL A 15 -6.89 8.39 8.40
CA VAL A 15 -6.91 7.98 6.99
C VAL A 15 -6.63 6.49 6.95
N ALA A 16 -7.65 5.70 6.61
CA ALA A 16 -7.57 4.25 6.56
C ALA A 16 -8.42 3.69 5.42
N THR A 17 -8.08 2.49 4.96
CA THR A 17 -8.88 1.71 4.01
C THR A 17 -8.91 0.27 4.51
N GLY A 18 -10.07 -0.19 4.95
CA GLY A 18 -10.22 -1.47 5.65
C GLY A 18 -9.35 -1.48 6.92
N LEU A 19 -8.51 -2.49 7.08
CA LEU A 19 -7.57 -2.61 8.21
C LEU A 19 -6.26 -1.84 8.02
N ARG A 20 -6.03 -1.24 6.87
CA ARG A 20 -4.80 -0.51 6.56
C ARG A 20 -4.91 0.95 7.00
N VAL A 21 -4.11 1.33 7.98
CA VAL A 21 -4.02 2.72 8.46
C VAL A 21 -2.86 3.42 7.73
N TYR A 22 -3.14 4.56 7.11
CA TYR A 22 -2.12 5.40 6.46
C TYR A 22 -1.63 6.51 7.40
N THR A 23 -2.56 7.13 8.11
CA THR A 23 -2.25 8.24 9.01
C THR A 23 -3.26 8.26 10.15
N LEU A 24 -2.75 8.38 11.37
CA LEU A 24 -3.52 8.60 12.58
C LEU A 24 -2.94 9.84 13.28
N GLU A 25 -3.73 10.90 13.43
CA GLU A 25 -3.34 12.12 14.12
C GLU A 25 -4.09 12.22 15.46
N LEU A 26 -3.31 12.32 16.54
CA LEU A 26 -3.79 12.48 17.91
C LEU A 26 -3.39 13.86 18.44
N GLY A 27 -4.23 14.50 19.23
CA GLY A 27 -3.97 15.80 19.86
C GLY A 27 -5.08 16.80 19.68
N GLY A 28 -5.13 17.83 20.54
CA GLY A 28 -6.13 18.90 20.52
C GLY A 28 -5.69 20.15 19.75
N ARG A 29 -6.62 21.12 19.54
CA ARG A 29 -6.35 22.36 18.81
C ARG A 29 -5.19 23.20 19.38
N ASN A 30 -4.92 23.10 20.67
CA ASN A 30 -3.87 23.86 21.38
C ASN A 30 -2.80 22.97 22.01
N GLN A 31 -2.73 21.70 21.65
CA GLN A 31 -1.75 20.73 22.18
C GLN A 31 -0.86 20.21 21.05
N ARG A 32 0.34 19.75 21.41
CA ARG A 32 1.22 19.05 20.45
C ARG A 32 0.49 17.87 19.85
N SER A 33 0.41 17.82 18.52
CA SER A 33 -0.15 16.68 17.82
C SER A 33 0.91 15.60 17.61
N VAL A 34 0.48 14.34 17.74
CA VAL A 34 1.28 13.15 17.39
C VAL A 34 0.68 12.56 16.13
N VAL A 35 1.49 12.42 15.09
CA VAL A 35 1.09 11.79 13.84
C VAL A 35 1.76 10.43 13.75
N ALA A 36 0.96 9.37 13.81
CA ALA A 36 1.41 8.01 13.55
C ALA A 36 1.17 7.63 12.09
N LYS A 37 2.16 7.02 11.47
CA LYS A 37 2.10 6.50 10.10
C LYS A 37 2.64 5.07 10.07
N ASP A 38 2.03 4.20 9.26
CA ASP A 38 2.56 2.87 9.07
C ASP A 38 3.72 2.90 8.06
N SER A 39 4.90 2.48 8.51
CA SER A 39 6.13 2.42 7.71
C SER A 39 6.03 1.47 6.52
N LEU A 40 5.15 0.47 6.56
CA LEU A 40 4.90 -0.44 5.45
C LEU A 40 4.41 0.31 4.19
N ASN A 41 3.77 1.46 4.36
CA ASN A 41 3.35 2.32 3.25
C ASN A 41 4.53 2.97 2.50
N PHE A 42 5.71 3.02 3.12
CA PHE A 42 6.94 3.57 2.52
C PHE A 42 7.90 2.48 2.06
N PHE A 43 8.06 1.40 2.81
CA PHE A 43 9.09 0.39 2.54
C PHE A 43 8.57 -0.79 1.72
N GLY A 44 7.30 -1.18 1.89
CA GLY A 44 6.68 -2.27 1.13
C GLY A 44 7.30 -3.65 1.32
N CYS A 45 8.11 -3.85 2.38
CA CYS A 45 8.79 -5.11 2.66
C CYS A 45 8.74 -5.47 4.14
N ALA A 46 9.07 -6.72 4.45
CA ALA A 46 9.16 -7.20 5.83
C ALA A 46 10.28 -6.49 6.61
N LEU A 47 10.06 -6.28 7.91
CA LEU A 47 11.03 -5.64 8.81
C LEU A 47 12.42 -6.28 8.77
N SER A 48 12.48 -7.62 8.64
CA SER A 48 13.72 -8.39 8.53
C SER A 48 14.59 -8.05 7.31
N LYS A 49 14.01 -7.43 6.27
CA LYS A 49 14.73 -7.02 5.06
C LYS A 49 15.30 -5.61 5.14
N LEU A 50 14.84 -4.80 6.10
CA LEU A 50 15.27 -3.40 6.22
C LEU A 50 16.77 -3.24 6.50
N PRO A 51 17.42 -4.07 7.35
CA PRO A 51 18.87 -3.95 7.56
C PRO A 51 19.67 -4.06 6.27
N ALA A 52 19.41 -5.06 5.45
CA ALA A 52 20.07 -5.23 4.16
C ALA A 52 19.71 -4.12 3.16
N MET A 53 18.44 -3.73 3.09
CA MET A 53 17.96 -2.67 2.19
C MET A 53 18.64 -1.32 2.44
N PHE A 54 18.88 -0.97 3.70
CA PHE A 54 19.41 0.33 4.10
C PHE A 54 20.87 0.30 4.54
N GLY A 55 21.58 -0.84 4.44
CA GLY A 55 22.95 -0.97 4.88
C GLY A 55 23.10 -0.63 6.36
N LEU A 56 22.29 -1.22 7.23
CA LEU A 56 22.30 -0.91 8.66
C LEU A 56 23.31 -1.77 9.40
N ASP A 57 24.57 -1.32 9.45
CA ASP A 57 25.63 -2.02 10.18
C ASP A 57 25.37 -2.11 11.68
N GLY A 58 25.78 -3.22 12.30
CA GLY A 58 25.65 -3.44 13.75
C GLY A 58 24.21 -3.53 14.27
N VAL A 59 23.24 -3.79 13.40
CA VAL A 59 21.89 -4.18 13.78
C VAL A 59 21.85 -5.70 13.78
N PRO A 60 21.50 -6.34 14.93
CA PRO A 60 21.33 -7.78 14.95
C PRO A 60 20.25 -8.22 13.95
N GLU A 61 20.50 -9.30 13.26
CA GLU A 61 19.45 -9.94 12.46
C GLU A 61 18.24 -10.25 13.32
N LYS A 62 17.06 -10.27 12.68
CA LYS A 62 15.83 -10.64 13.36
C LYS A 62 15.93 -12.11 13.77
N PRO A 63 16.00 -12.42 15.10
CA PRO A 63 16.13 -13.80 15.54
C PRO A 63 14.83 -14.57 15.32
N PHE A 64 14.92 -15.89 15.20
CA PHE A 64 13.74 -16.75 15.35
C PHE A 64 13.11 -16.57 16.71
N PHE A 65 11.77 -16.52 16.76
CA PHE A 65 11.05 -16.30 17.99
C PHE A 65 9.90 -17.31 18.13
N PRO A 66 9.70 -17.90 19.32
CA PRO A 66 8.69 -18.93 19.56
C PRO A 66 7.30 -18.30 19.77
N TYR A 67 6.62 -17.93 18.69
CA TYR A 67 5.33 -17.25 18.77
C TYR A 67 4.23 -18.09 19.42
N ASN A 68 4.24 -19.42 19.23
CA ASN A 68 3.25 -20.31 19.81
C ASN A 68 3.48 -20.52 21.31
N TYR A 69 4.68 -20.14 21.83
CA TYR A 69 4.99 -20.16 23.26
C TYR A 69 4.42 -18.93 23.99
N ILE A 70 3.91 -17.91 23.26
CA ILE A 70 3.32 -16.71 23.85
C ILE A 70 1.95 -17.06 24.45
N ARG A 71 1.94 -17.46 25.69
CA ARG A 71 0.74 -17.74 26.48
C ARG A 71 0.89 -17.10 27.84
N ALA A 72 -0.24 -16.75 28.49
CA ALA A 72 -0.23 -16.08 29.79
C ALA A 72 0.51 -16.89 30.85
N GLU A 73 0.31 -18.21 30.85
CA GLU A 73 0.95 -19.15 31.77
C GLU A 73 2.47 -19.23 31.61
N ASN A 74 3.02 -18.92 30.42
CA ASN A 74 4.45 -19.02 30.14
C ASN A 74 5.23 -17.74 30.42
N MET A 75 4.54 -16.60 30.67
CA MET A 75 5.17 -15.29 30.72
C MET A 75 6.31 -15.15 31.69
N ASP A 76 6.14 -15.71 32.88
CA ASP A 76 7.09 -15.58 33.99
C ASP A 76 7.73 -16.92 34.38
N VAL A 77 7.46 -17.99 33.62
CA VAL A 77 8.08 -19.29 33.82
C VAL A 77 9.51 -19.28 33.34
N VAL A 78 10.40 -19.81 34.13
CA VAL A 78 11.80 -20.02 33.77
C VAL A 78 11.92 -21.38 33.08
N HIS A 79 12.18 -21.35 31.76
CA HIS A 79 12.45 -22.56 30.98
C HIS A 79 13.96 -22.74 30.84
N VAL A 80 14.46 -23.99 31.04
CA VAL A 80 15.87 -24.31 30.82
C VAL A 80 16.07 -24.72 29.35
N GLY A 81 16.98 -24.08 28.68
CA GLY A 81 17.18 -24.21 27.24
C GLY A 81 16.27 -23.31 26.41
N LEU A 82 16.14 -23.61 25.13
CA LEU A 82 15.17 -22.98 24.24
C LEU A 82 13.80 -23.66 24.36
N PRO A 83 12.69 -22.94 24.15
CA PRO A 83 11.39 -23.56 23.95
C PRO A 83 11.42 -24.62 22.83
N PRO A 84 10.52 -25.63 22.89
CA PRO A 84 10.44 -26.68 21.90
C PRO A 84 10.34 -26.12 20.46
N ALA A 85 10.96 -26.79 19.49
CA ALA A 85 10.98 -26.33 18.09
C ALA A 85 9.58 -26.11 17.50
N VAL A 86 8.57 -26.87 17.95
CA VAL A 86 7.17 -26.74 17.53
C VAL A 86 6.59 -25.35 17.84
N ASP A 87 7.06 -24.70 18.90
CA ASP A 87 6.58 -23.36 19.29
C ASP A 87 7.06 -22.23 18.36
N TYR A 88 8.00 -22.55 17.47
CA TYR A 88 8.48 -21.64 16.41
C TYR A 88 7.70 -21.80 15.10
N ASP A 89 6.75 -22.72 15.01
CA ASP A 89 5.91 -23.00 13.84
C ASP A 89 6.71 -23.34 12.55
N PRO A 90 7.63 -24.32 12.61
CA PRO A 90 8.51 -24.63 11.47
C PRO A 90 7.75 -25.10 10.23
N ASP A 91 6.54 -25.65 10.40
CA ASP A 91 5.74 -26.17 9.29
C ASP A 91 5.20 -25.05 8.40
N ARG A 92 5.08 -23.83 8.88
CA ARG A 92 4.71 -22.64 8.10
C ARG A 92 5.88 -21.91 7.49
N MET A 93 7.11 -22.30 7.82
CA MET A 93 8.31 -21.71 7.22
C MET A 93 8.52 -22.24 5.80
N ARG A 94 9.11 -21.40 4.97
CA ARG A 94 9.58 -21.85 3.65
C ARG A 94 10.73 -22.86 3.82
N PRO A 95 10.96 -23.77 2.88
CA PRO A 95 11.97 -24.83 3.03
C PRO A 95 13.35 -24.30 3.48
N ALA A 96 13.89 -23.31 2.78
CA ALA A 96 15.19 -22.73 3.12
C ALA A 96 15.21 -22.02 4.50
N GLU A 97 14.10 -21.42 4.93
CA GLU A 97 13.95 -20.79 6.22
C GLU A 97 13.83 -21.84 7.33
N ARG A 98 13.13 -22.94 7.07
CA ARG A 98 13.02 -24.08 7.99
C ARG A 98 14.37 -24.73 8.23
N ASP A 99 15.16 -24.96 7.17
CA ASP A 99 16.50 -25.53 7.28
C ASP A 99 17.43 -24.62 8.08
N ALA A 100 17.34 -23.31 7.86
CA ALA A 100 18.10 -22.32 8.63
C ALA A 100 17.68 -22.31 10.10
N PHE A 101 16.37 -22.38 10.37
CA PHE A 101 15.81 -22.47 11.72
C PHE A 101 16.29 -23.74 12.45
N GLN A 102 16.21 -24.90 11.82
CA GLN A 102 16.59 -26.17 12.44
C GLN A 102 18.07 -26.19 12.82
N ARG A 103 18.94 -25.70 11.92
CA ARG A 103 20.39 -25.55 12.24
C ARG A 103 20.59 -24.59 13.40
N TRP A 104 20.02 -23.41 13.34
CA TRP A 104 20.13 -22.42 14.41
C TRP A 104 19.62 -22.96 15.75
N HIS A 105 18.46 -23.63 15.78
CA HIS A 105 17.86 -24.14 17.03
C HIS A 105 18.75 -25.22 17.65
N ALA A 106 19.27 -26.16 16.85
CA ALA A 106 20.16 -27.20 17.29
C ALA A 106 21.49 -26.65 17.82
N GLU A 107 22.12 -25.72 17.08
CA GLU A 107 23.37 -25.08 17.46
C GLU A 107 23.22 -24.27 18.77
N GLU A 108 22.16 -23.47 18.88
CA GLU A 108 21.95 -22.66 20.09
C GLU A 108 21.62 -23.52 21.32
N GLN A 109 20.89 -24.61 21.12
CA GLN A 109 20.62 -25.57 22.19
C GLN A 109 21.90 -26.27 22.67
N GLN A 110 22.81 -26.64 21.77
CA GLN A 110 24.11 -27.23 22.11
C GLN A 110 25.06 -26.22 22.74
N ARG A 111 25.09 -24.99 22.22
CA ARG A 111 25.98 -23.94 22.68
C ARG A 111 25.62 -23.45 24.09
N ARG A 112 24.33 -23.47 24.45
CA ARG A 112 23.83 -22.94 25.72
C ARG A 112 22.73 -23.82 26.31
N PRO A 113 23.04 -25.07 26.68
CA PRO A 113 22.03 -26.03 27.17
C PRO A 113 21.34 -25.56 28.46
N ASN A 114 22.05 -24.83 29.31
CA ASN A 114 21.55 -24.32 30.60
C ASN A 114 21.08 -22.85 30.52
N ARG A 115 20.83 -22.31 29.30
CA ARG A 115 20.29 -20.96 29.17
C ARG A 115 18.93 -20.89 29.86
N LEU A 116 18.76 -19.90 30.72
CA LEU A 116 17.45 -19.61 31.30
C LEU A 116 16.66 -18.74 30.32
N PHE A 117 15.59 -19.31 29.78
CA PHE A 117 14.65 -18.62 28.91
C PHE A 117 13.44 -18.14 29.73
N VAL A 118 13.22 -16.84 29.78
CA VAL A 118 12.04 -16.21 30.39
C VAL A 118 11.30 -15.44 29.30
N LEU A 119 10.09 -15.88 28.96
CA LEU A 119 9.36 -15.34 27.81
C LEU A 119 9.21 -13.82 27.86
N ARG A 120 8.82 -13.24 29.00
CA ARG A 120 8.67 -11.78 29.17
C ARG A 120 9.96 -11.04 28.80
N ARG A 121 11.10 -11.51 29.27
CA ARG A 121 12.41 -10.88 28.98
C ARG A 121 12.78 -10.99 27.52
N GLU A 122 12.60 -12.16 26.93
CA GLU A 122 12.94 -12.40 25.53
C GLU A 122 11.98 -11.64 24.58
N LEU A 123 10.69 -11.55 24.92
CA LEU A 123 9.71 -10.78 24.19
C LEU A 123 10.04 -9.28 24.20
N LEU A 124 10.39 -8.72 25.35
CA LEU A 124 10.83 -7.31 25.46
C LEU A 124 12.09 -7.06 24.63
N ARG A 125 13.07 -7.99 24.68
CA ARG A 125 14.29 -7.89 23.86
C ARG A 125 13.98 -7.95 22.37
N TYR A 126 13.09 -8.85 21.98
CA TYR A 126 12.63 -8.99 20.60
C TYR A 126 11.93 -7.71 20.09
N CYS A 127 10.96 -7.21 20.85
CA CYS A 127 10.27 -5.96 20.52
C CYS A 127 11.23 -4.76 20.46
N ALA A 128 12.17 -4.65 21.40
CA ALA A 128 13.17 -3.57 21.40
C ALA A 128 14.08 -3.65 20.17
N ASN A 129 14.42 -4.87 19.70
CA ASN A 129 15.19 -5.04 18.47
C ASN A 129 14.39 -4.63 17.23
N ASP A 130 13.13 -5.03 17.13
CA ASP A 130 12.23 -4.63 16.04
C ASP A 130 12.10 -3.09 15.94
N VAL A 131 11.91 -2.43 17.08
CA VAL A 131 11.86 -0.96 17.16
C VAL A 131 13.20 -0.33 16.74
N ARG A 132 14.34 -0.93 17.14
CA ARG A 132 15.67 -0.43 16.76
C ARG A 132 15.91 -0.54 15.25
N ILE A 133 15.56 -1.67 14.65
CA ILE A 133 15.65 -1.88 13.20
C ILE A 133 14.81 -0.82 12.48
N LEU A 134 13.53 -0.71 12.84
CA LEU A 134 12.62 0.23 12.21
C LEU A 134 13.08 1.69 12.35
N ARG A 135 13.47 2.10 13.56
CA ARG A 135 13.97 3.45 13.83
C ARG A 135 15.18 3.78 12.94
N ARG A 136 16.17 2.88 12.84
CA ARG A 136 17.37 3.11 12.04
C ARG A 136 17.04 3.15 10.54
N ALA A 137 16.16 2.28 10.06
CA ALA A 137 15.70 2.30 8.69
C ALA A 137 14.98 3.62 8.35
N CYS A 138 14.07 4.09 9.22
CA CYS A 138 13.39 5.37 9.04
C CYS A 138 14.37 6.54 8.99
N LEU A 139 15.37 6.57 9.87
CA LEU A 139 16.39 7.62 9.88
C LEU A 139 17.25 7.59 8.61
N ARG A 140 17.66 6.42 8.15
CA ARG A 140 18.42 6.27 6.91
C ARG A 140 17.59 6.66 5.69
N PHE A 141 16.34 6.26 5.64
CA PHE A 141 15.39 6.67 4.59
C PHE A 141 15.22 8.19 4.55
N ARG A 142 15.02 8.83 5.71
CA ARG A 142 14.95 10.30 5.83
C ARG A 142 16.18 10.98 5.23
N HIS A 143 17.35 10.48 5.58
CA HIS A 143 18.61 11.02 5.10
C HIS A 143 18.73 10.89 3.57
N VAL A 144 18.53 9.69 3.02
CA VAL A 144 18.59 9.44 1.57
C VAL A 144 17.57 10.31 0.81
N VAL A 145 16.34 10.37 1.28
CA VAL A 145 15.31 11.20 0.64
C VAL A 145 15.68 12.69 0.73
N GLY A 146 16.17 13.14 1.88
CA GLY A 146 16.62 14.52 2.07
C GLY A 146 17.73 14.92 1.09
N GLU A 147 18.73 14.07 0.91
CA GLU A 147 19.81 14.29 -0.07
C GLU A 147 19.28 14.35 -1.50
N LEU A 148 18.50 13.34 -1.91
CA LEU A 148 17.96 13.24 -3.28
C LEU A 148 16.98 14.36 -3.63
N SER A 149 16.20 14.80 -2.66
CA SER A 149 15.12 15.79 -2.89
C SER A 149 15.51 17.21 -2.52
N GLY A 150 16.70 17.44 -1.99
CA GLY A 150 17.15 18.73 -1.48
C GLY A 150 16.36 19.19 -0.26
N GLY A 151 16.06 18.27 0.67
CA GLY A 151 15.53 18.59 2.00
C GLY A 151 14.06 18.25 2.23
N VAL A 152 13.40 17.51 1.35
CA VAL A 152 12.01 17.04 1.61
C VAL A 152 11.99 16.07 2.79
N GLU A 153 11.16 16.37 3.79
CA GLU A 153 10.92 15.47 4.92
C GLU A 153 9.88 14.41 4.56
N PRO A 154 10.26 13.14 4.34
CA PRO A 154 9.38 12.14 3.74
C PRO A 154 8.12 11.87 4.56
N PHE A 155 8.27 11.78 5.89
CA PHE A 155 7.15 11.43 6.75
C PHE A 155 6.18 12.58 7.02
N LEU A 156 6.58 13.83 6.73
CA LEU A 156 5.67 14.97 6.76
C LEU A 156 5.01 15.19 5.41
N ALA A 157 5.77 15.03 4.32
CA ALA A 157 5.33 15.35 2.96
C ALA A 157 4.27 14.38 2.41
N ALA A 158 4.31 13.11 2.82
CA ALA A 158 3.41 12.10 2.26
C ALA A 158 3.00 11.04 3.29
N SER A 159 2.04 10.20 2.95
CA SER A 159 1.63 9.02 3.73
C SER A 159 1.99 7.69 3.05
N THR A 160 2.52 7.75 1.82
CA THR A 160 2.96 6.58 1.04
C THR A 160 4.18 6.93 0.20
N ILE A 161 4.93 5.91 -0.22
CA ILE A 161 6.09 6.10 -1.12
C ILE A 161 5.68 6.72 -2.47
N ALA A 162 4.54 6.31 -3.04
CA ALA A 162 4.04 6.89 -4.28
C ALA A 162 3.68 8.38 -4.14
N GLY A 163 3.03 8.74 -3.01
CA GLY A 163 2.73 10.14 -2.70
C GLY A 163 4.00 10.97 -2.52
N LEU A 164 5.02 10.40 -1.87
CA LEU A 164 6.32 11.05 -1.71
C LEU A 164 7.01 11.30 -3.05
N ALA A 165 7.05 10.29 -3.93
CA ALA A 165 7.60 10.42 -5.26
C ALA A 165 6.92 11.56 -6.05
N LEU A 166 5.59 11.65 -5.96
CA LEU A 166 4.82 12.72 -6.59
C LEU A 166 5.16 14.12 -6.03
N VAL A 167 5.34 14.24 -4.71
CA VAL A 167 5.75 15.50 -4.07
C VAL A 167 7.13 15.93 -4.57
N ILE A 168 8.10 15.02 -4.58
CA ILE A 168 9.47 15.30 -5.04
C ILE A 168 9.44 15.70 -6.52
N TYR A 169 8.71 14.95 -7.35
CA TYR A 169 8.57 15.25 -8.78
C TYR A 169 8.02 16.65 -9.02
N ARG A 170 6.94 17.02 -8.31
CA ARG A 170 6.32 18.34 -8.44
C ARG A 170 7.26 19.47 -7.99
N GLN A 171 8.04 19.26 -6.96
CA GLN A 171 8.91 20.30 -6.40
C GLN A 171 10.24 20.47 -7.16
N ARG A 172 10.73 19.40 -7.79
CA ARG A 172 12.09 19.37 -8.33
C ARG A 172 12.19 19.18 -9.83
N HIS A 173 11.21 18.52 -10.42
CA HIS A 173 11.27 18.10 -11.83
C HIS A 173 10.22 18.76 -12.71
N LEU A 174 9.18 19.36 -12.13
CA LEU A 174 8.25 20.15 -12.92
C LEU A 174 8.82 21.55 -13.16
N PRO A 175 8.82 22.05 -14.41
CA PRO A 175 9.11 23.44 -14.71
C PRO A 175 8.18 24.37 -13.92
N ARG A 176 8.71 25.49 -13.42
CA ARG A 176 7.94 26.44 -12.61
C ARG A 176 6.77 27.07 -13.37
N ASP A 177 6.93 27.17 -14.68
CA ASP A 177 5.96 27.81 -15.59
C ASP A 177 5.03 26.77 -16.25
N LEU A 178 5.07 25.50 -15.83
CA LEU A 178 4.19 24.47 -16.35
C LEU A 178 2.77 24.67 -15.81
N MET A 179 1.90 25.18 -16.65
CA MET A 179 0.47 25.20 -16.37
C MET A 179 -0.12 23.83 -16.67
N VAL A 180 -0.48 23.07 -15.64
CA VAL A 180 -1.17 21.80 -15.81
C VAL A 180 -2.61 22.09 -16.16
N HIS A 181 -2.97 21.94 -17.44
CA HIS A 181 -4.35 22.03 -17.88
C HIS A 181 -5.11 20.78 -17.45
N THR A 182 -6.20 20.98 -16.73
CA THR A 182 -7.12 19.88 -16.43
C THR A 182 -7.65 19.33 -17.75
N PRO A 183 -7.57 18.00 -18.02
CA PRO A 183 -8.16 17.43 -19.22
C PRO A 183 -9.63 17.83 -19.37
N GLU A 184 -10.10 18.06 -20.61
CA GLU A 184 -11.53 18.24 -20.85
C GLU A 184 -12.32 17.11 -20.19
N GLY A 185 -13.24 17.44 -19.27
CA GLY A 185 -13.96 16.48 -18.43
C GLY A 185 -13.28 16.12 -17.10
N GLY A 186 -12.20 16.81 -16.69
CA GLY A 186 -11.57 16.69 -15.38
C GLY A 186 -10.81 15.37 -15.15
N PHE A 187 -10.31 15.20 -13.92
CA PHE A 187 -9.65 13.95 -13.44
C PHE A 187 -10.68 13.02 -12.78
N LEU A 188 -11.74 12.67 -13.49
CA LEU A 188 -12.79 11.83 -12.90
C LEU A 188 -12.33 10.39 -12.75
N ARG A 189 -12.47 9.87 -11.55
CA ARG A 189 -12.32 8.45 -11.25
C ARG A 189 -13.39 7.67 -12.03
N GLY A 190 -12.98 6.85 -12.99
CA GLY A 190 -13.91 5.94 -13.66
C GLY A 190 -13.86 5.90 -15.18
N ARG A 191 -12.90 6.57 -15.84
CA ARG A 191 -12.68 6.34 -17.27
C ARG A 191 -12.15 4.93 -17.50
N ARG A 192 -13.03 3.97 -17.65
CA ARG A 192 -12.69 2.57 -17.93
C ARG A 192 -12.58 2.24 -19.42
N ALA A 193 -12.81 3.21 -20.31
CA ALA A 193 -12.69 2.96 -21.74
C ALA A 193 -11.26 2.57 -22.13
N SER A 194 -11.11 1.46 -22.83
CA SER A 194 -9.83 0.97 -23.33
C SER A 194 -9.25 1.93 -24.40
N ALA A 195 -7.93 1.86 -24.62
CA ALA A 195 -7.30 2.64 -25.71
C ALA A 195 -7.88 2.24 -27.07
N ALA A 196 -8.18 0.96 -27.28
CA ALA A 196 -8.80 0.44 -28.50
C ALA A 196 -10.21 0.99 -28.70
N SER A 197 -11.05 1.00 -27.65
CA SER A 197 -12.39 1.61 -27.69
C SER A 197 -12.33 3.11 -28.07
N ARG A 198 -11.43 3.86 -27.42
CA ARG A 198 -11.25 5.30 -27.76
C ARG A 198 -10.82 5.53 -29.20
N HIS A 199 -9.92 4.69 -29.73
CA HIS A 199 -9.48 4.74 -31.14
C HIS A 199 -10.63 4.43 -32.09
N PHE A 200 -11.39 3.40 -31.80
CA PHE A 200 -12.56 2.98 -32.58
C PHE A 200 -13.60 4.11 -32.70
N PHE A 201 -13.99 4.72 -31.58
CA PHE A 201 -14.96 5.80 -31.61
C PHE A 201 -14.42 7.08 -32.30
N ALA A 202 -13.11 7.36 -32.14
CA ALA A 202 -12.49 8.46 -32.87
C ALA A 202 -12.50 8.21 -34.39
N LEU A 203 -12.29 6.97 -34.84
CA LEU A 203 -12.39 6.59 -36.24
C LEU A 203 -13.83 6.70 -36.76
N LEU A 204 -14.81 6.23 -35.97
CA LEU A 204 -16.23 6.38 -36.33
C LEU A 204 -16.64 7.83 -36.55
N GLU A 205 -16.21 8.76 -35.69
CA GLU A 205 -16.48 10.19 -35.86
C GLU A 205 -15.82 10.76 -37.14
N ARG A 206 -14.66 10.24 -37.50
CA ARG A 206 -13.99 10.66 -38.78
C ARG A 206 -14.73 10.11 -40.00
N LEU A 207 -15.18 8.87 -39.95
CA LEU A 207 -15.90 8.22 -41.05
C LEU A 207 -17.35 8.70 -41.18
N ARG A 208 -17.93 9.23 -40.11
CA ARG A 208 -19.31 9.71 -40.04
C ARG A 208 -19.37 11.14 -39.45
N PRO A 209 -18.92 12.15 -40.18
CA PRO A 209 -18.85 13.55 -39.69
C PRO A 209 -20.18 14.07 -39.14
N GLN A 210 -21.32 13.56 -39.66
CA GLN A 210 -22.66 13.90 -39.19
C GLN A 210 -22.98 13.42 -37.77
N TRP A 211 -22.14 12.53 -37.19
CA TRP A 211 -22.27 12.07 -35.81
C TRP A 211 -21.52 12.96 -34.81
N ARG A 212 -20.68 13.84 -35.30
CA ARG A 212 -19.89 14.75 -34.49
C ARG A 212 -20.80 15.62 -33.62
N GLY A 213 -20.55 15.67 -32.33
CA GLY A 213 -21.37 16.35 -31.33
C GLY A 213 -22.69 15.66 -30.96
N ARG A 214 -23.06 14.56 -31.63
CA ARG A 214 -24.21 13.72 -31.33
C ARG A 214 -23.80 12.38 -30.72
N LEU A 215 -22.56 11.94 -30.90
CA LEU A 215 -22.01 10.73 -30.35
C LEU A 215 -21.39 11.04 -28.99
N ARG A 216 -22.06 10.58 -27.92
CA ARG A 216 -21.55 10.68 -26.55
C ARG A 216 -20.76 9.43 -26.23
N THR A 217 -19.46 9.56 -26.01
CA THR A 217 -18.52 8.49 -25.67
C THR A 217 -17.77 8.84 -24.40
N ALA A 218 -17.08 7.87 -23.80
CA ALA A 218 -16.19 8.10 -22.67
C ALA A 218 -15.07 9.13 -22.95
N ARG A 219 -14.84 9.48 -24.21
CA ARG A 219 -13.89 10.53 -24.62
C ARG A 219 -14.40 11.95 -24.36
N TRP A 220 -15.71 12.17 -24.56
CA TRP A 220 -16.32 13.51 -24.55
C TRP A 220 -17.11 13.80 -23.26
N SER A 221 -17.43 12.77 -22.51
CA SER A 221 -18.19 12.93 -21.28
C SER A 221 -17.38 12.53 -20.05
N ILE A 222 -17.92 12.86 -18.91
CA ILE A 222 -17.40 12.57 -17.56
C ILE A 222 -17.32 11.05 -17.24
N GLY A 223 -17.25 10.20 -18.23
CA GLY A 223 -17.22 8.75 -18.18
C GLY A 223 -18.06 8.12 -19.28
N GLU A 224 -18.24 6.81 -19.23
CA GLU A 224 -19.19 6.08 -20.08
C GLU A 224 -20.61 6.67 -19.90
N ALA A 225 -21.40 6.68 -20.96
CA ALA A 225 -22.79 7.11 -20.86
C ALA A 225 -23.54 6.17 -19.91
N CYS A 226 -24.28 6.71 -18.93
CA CYS A 226 -25.14 5.92 -18.06
C CYS A 226 -26.59 6.06 -18.50
N VAL A 227 -27.35 4.97 -18.44
CA VAL A 227 -28.81 5.00 -18.49
C VAL A 227 -29.28 5.33 -17.07
N GLU A 228 -30.14 6.35 -16.92
CA GLU A 228 -30.42 6.99 -15.63
C GLU A 228 -31.07 6.05 -14.59
N ASP A 229 -31.85 5.06 -15.02
CA ASP A 229 -32.62 4.24 -14.08
C ASP A 229 -31.90 2.97 -13.56
N ASP A 230 -30.96 2.40 -14.33
CA ASP A 230 -30.34 1.10 -13.99
C ASP A 230 -28.83 1.17 -13.71
N GLY A 231 -28.21 2.34 -13.81
CA GLY A 231 -26.77 2.49 -13.67
C GLY A 231 -25.95 1.77 -14.74
N TYR A 232 -26.60 1.34 -15.83
CA TYR A 232 -25.95 0.65 -16.95
C TYR A 232 -25.01 1.59 -17.67
N ARG A 233 -23.77 1.16 -17.90
CA ARG A 233 -22.73 1.92 -18.57
C ARG A 233 -22.63 1.50 -20.02
N LEU A 234 -22.63 2.47 -20.92
CA LEU A 234 -22.59 2.29 -22.36
C LEU A 234 -21.26 2.85 -22.89
N ASP A 235 -20.62 2.13 -23.80
CA ASP A 235 -19.41 2.62 -24.47
C ASP A 235 -19.68 3.87 -25.31
N ALA A 236 -20.81 3.91 -26.03
CA ALA A 236 -21.27 5.09 -26.72
C ALA A 236 -22.78 5.15 -26.90
N LEU A 237 -23.30 6.39 -26.93
CA LEU A 237 -24.71 6.69 -27.20
C LEU A 237 -24.77 7.75 -28.30
N LEU A 238 -25.42 7.41 -29.43
CA LEU A 238 -25.66 8.31 -30.53
C LEU A 238 -27.05 8.93 -30.45
N TYR A 239 -27.13 10.24 -30.23
CA TYR A 239 -28.40 10.96 -30.28
C TYR A 239 -28.82 11.15 -31.74
N ARG A 240 -30.00 10.66 -32.09
CA ARG A 240 -30.60 10.80 -33.41
C ARG A 240 -31.73 11.82 -33.38
N PRO A 241 -32.06 12.49 -34.54
CA PRO A 241 -33.18 13.42 -34.60
C PRO A 241 -34.52 12.73 -34.30
N VAL A 242 -35.41 13.42 -33.61
CA VAL A 242 -36.79 12.96 -33.36
C VAL A 242 -37.46 12.68 -34.70
N PRO A 243 -38.23 11.57 -34.86
CA PRO A 243 -38.71 10.64 -33.84
C PRO A 243 -37.82 9.41 -33.58
N LEU A 244 -36.58 9.39 -34.06
CA LEU A 244 -35.70 8.24 -33.94
C LEU A 244 -35.17 8.08 -32.48
N ARG A 245 -35.19 6.85 -31.97
CA ARG A 245 -34.60 6.54 -30.66
C ARG A 245 -33.08 6.66 -30.70
N PRO A 246 -32.40 7.02 -29.60
CA PRO A 246 -30.95 6.96 -29.50
C PRO A 246 -30.40 5.58 -29.84
N LEU A 247 -29.23 5.51 -30.47
CA LEU A 247 -28.55 4.25 -30.78
C LEU A 247 -27.43 4.01 -29.79
N VAL A 248 -27.46 2.85 -29.16
CA VAL A 248 -26.37 2.34 -28.31
C VAL A 248 -25.32 1.66 -29.19
N ILE A 249 -24.05 1.96 -28.95
CA ILE A 249 -22.92 1.34 -29.64
C ILE A 249 -21.96 0.81 -28.57
N GLU A 250 -21.75 -0.50 -28.59
CA GLU A 250 -20.82 -1.19 -27.66
C GLU A 250 -19.56 -1.62 -28.45
N PHE A 251 -18.41 -1.47 -27.81
CA PHE A 251 -17.13 -1.91 -28.35
C PHE A 251 -16.68 -3.20 -27.69
N ASN A 252 -16.87 -4.32 -28.34
CA ASN A 252 -16.45 -5.64 -27.89
C ASN A 252 -14.97 -5.88 -28.22
N GLY A 253 -14.09 -5.63 -27.25
CA GLY A 253 -12.66 -5.93 -27.40
C GLY A 253 -12.40 -7.44 -27.35
N CYS A 254 -11.59 -7.96 -28.26
CA CYS A 254 -11.25 -9.39 -28.36
C CYS A 254 -10.61 -9.97 -27.08
N PHE A 255 -10.03 -9.15 -26.22
CA PHE A 255 -9.45 -9.61 -24.95
C PHE A 255 -10.49 -10.20 -23.99
N PHE A 256 -11.71 -9.63 -23.95
CA PHE A 256 -12.78 -10.07 -23.04
C PHE A 256 -13.81 -11.00 -23.71
N HIS A 257 -13.95 -10.93 -25.02
CA HIS A 257 -15.02 -11.60 -25.77
C HIS A 257 -14.53 -12.74 -26.65
N GLY A 258 -13.21 -13.01 -26.63
CA GLY A 258 -12.59 -14.04 -27.45
C GLY A 258 -12.59 -13.69 -28.94
N LYS A 259 -11.70 -14.33 -29.72
CA LYS A 259 -11.82 -14.39 -31.15
C LYS A 259 -12.72 -15.58 -31.49
N GLU A 260 -13.87 -15.35 -32.08
CA GLU A 260 -14.56 -16.43 -32.78
C GLU A 260 -13.70 -16.89 -33.94
N GLY A 261 -13.22 -18.12 -33.90
CA GLY A 261 -12.61 -18.82 -35.02
C GLY A 261 -11.10 -18.59 -35.20
N GLU A 262 -10.30 -19.37 -34.55
CA GLU A 262 -9.15 -20.14 -35.09
C GLU A 262 -9.17 -21.51 -34.48
#